data_ed862573e9ef74d458b43119f2414f45
#
_entry.id   ed862573e9ef74d458b43119f2414f45
#
_cell.length_a   1.000
_cell.length_b   1.000
_cell.length_c   1.000
_cell.angle_alpha   90.00
_cell.angle_beta   90.00
_cell.angle_gamma   90.00
#
_symmetry.space_group_name_H-M   'P 1'
#
loop_
_entity.id
_entity.type
_entity.pdbx_description
1 polymer ?
#
loop_
_entity_poly.entity_id
_entity_poly.type
_entity_poly.pdbx_seq_one_letter_code
_entity_poly.pdbx_strand_id
1 'polypeptide(L)'
;DDPEVNAIYVATPPSSHATYAIMAMHAGKPVYVEKPLAASYDDCARINRVSEQTGVPCYVAYYRRYLPYFQKVKELVNSGELGKIVNVQVRLSNPPRKFDAEKGTEQPWRIQPKISGGGYFYDMAPHQLDLLQELFGVIVDADGICSNMGGLYEAEDSVSACFRFENGLPGSGSWCFVGHESAKEDRIEIVGENGTLSFSVFDYKPISLISRMGESTISVVNPAYVQEPLVKCVVESLQGKGVCSCTSVSATPVNWVMDR
;
A
#
# COMPACT_ATOMS: atom_id res chain seq x y z
N ASP A 1 24.83 -12.92 12.82
CA ASP A 1 25.49 -14.13 12.28
C ASP A 1 25.04 -15.43 12.97
N ASP A 2 23.83 -15.44 13.57
CA ASP A 2 23.27 -16.64 14.19
C ASP A 2 22.85 -17.63 13.08
N PRO A 3 23.42 -18.86 13.02
CA PRO A 3 23.08 -19.85 12.00
C PRO A 3 21.66 -20.42 12.16
N GLU A 4 21.04 -20.33 13.35
CA GLU A 4 19.69 -20.79 13.60
C GLU A 4 18.62 -19.82 13.06
N VAL A 5 18.99 -18.57 12.80
CA VAL A 5 18.08 -17.57 12.21
C VAL A 5 18.05 -17.73 10.68
N ASN A 6 16.90 -18.09 10.14
CA ASN A 6 16.74 -18.38 8.71
C ASN A 6 16.17 -17.20 7.89
N ALA A 7 15.53 -16.23 8.51
CA ALA A 7 14.99 -15.02 7.88
C ALA A 7 14.89 -13.90 8.91
N ILE A 8 14.86 -12.65 8.42
CA ILE A 8 14.73 -11.46 9.27
C ILE A 8 13.42 -10.74 8.94
N TYR A 9 12.62 -10.44 9.98
CA TYR A 9 11.49 -9.54 9.87
C TYR A 9 11.87 -8.14 10.36
N VAL A 10 11.81 -7.16 9.46
CA VAL A 10 12.08 -5.75 9.76
C VAL A 10 10.75 -5.04 10.01
N ALA A 11 10.45 -4.79 11.29
CA ALA A 11 9.21 -4.15 11.75
C ALA A 11 9.49 -2.80 12.46
N THR A 12 10.56 -2.15 12.08
CA THR A 12 10.96 -0.83 12.59
C THR A 12 10.20 0.29 11.86
N PRO A 13 10.36 1.57 12.22
CA PRO A 13 9.88 2.66 11.37
C PRO A 13 10.59 2.74 10.00
N PRO A 14 9.92 3.28 8.96
CA PRO A 14 10.41 3.26 7.57
C PRO A 14 11.82 3.82 7.35
N SER A 15 12.23 4.83 8.13
CA SER A 15 13.58 5.44 8.05
C SER A 15 14.74 4.45 8.29
N SER A 16 14.49 3.33 8.94
CA SER A 16 15.52 2.31 9.22
C SER A 16 15.35 1.02 8.42
N HIS A 17 14.29 0.88 7.61
CA HIS A 17 14.02 -0.32 6.82
C HIS A 17 15.20 -0.67 5.91
N ALA A 18 15.69 0.29 5.13
CA ALA A 18 16.80 0.06 4.21
C ALA A 18 18.08 -0.41 4.93
N THR A 19 18.41 0.22 6.06
CA THR A 19 19.58 -0.16 6.84
C THR A 19 19.53 -1.61 7.28
N TYR A 20 18.43 -2.02 7.94
CA TYR A 20 18.33 -3.39 8.47
C TYR A 20 18.11 -4.44 7.39
N ALA A 21 17.33 -4.12 6.34
CA ALA A 21 17.15 -5.03 5.21
C ALA A 21 18.48 -5.31 4.49
N ILE A 22 19.26 -4.27 4.21
CA ILE A 22 20.58 -4.39 3.56
C ILE A 22 21.56 -5.19 4.45
N MET A 23 21.62 -4.90 5.75
CA MET A 23 22.45 -5.66 6.68
C MET A 23 22.10 -7.15 6.71
N ALA A 24 20.81 -7.48 6.73
CA ALA A 24 20.35 -8.86 6.73
C ALA A 24 20.70 -9.59 5.42
N MET A 25 20.51 -8.95 4.27
CA MET A 25 20.85 -9.53 2.96
C MET A 25 22.36 -9.75 2.80
N HIS A 26 23.21 -8.85 3.29
CA HIS A 26 24.66 -9.07 3.34
C HIS A 26 25.07 -10.22 4.27
N ALA A 27 24.27 -10.52 5.29
CA ALA A 27 24.43 -11.71 6.13
C ALA A 27 23.81 -12.98 5.53
N GLY A 28 23.35 -12.93 4.27
CA GLY A 28 22.74 -14.06 3.56
C GLY A 28 21.33 -14.43 4.09
N LYS A 29 20.67 -13.53 4.83
CA LYS A 29 19.35 -13.81 5.43
C LYS A 29 18.25 -13.18 4.59
N PRO A 30 17.28 -13.97 4.07
CA PRO A 30 16.05 -13.46 3.49
C PRO A 30 15.35 -12.46 4.39
N VAL A 31 14.70 -11.45 3.80
CA VAL A 31 14.09 -10.36 4.56
C VAL A 31 12.61 -10.23 4.26
N TYR A 32 11.82 -10.04 5.30
CA TYR A 32 10.43 -9.57 5.24
C TYR A 32 10.37 -8.19 5.88
N VAL A 33 10.02 -7.16 5.12
CA VAL A 33 10.05 -5.75 5.57
C VAL A 33 8.61 -5.22 5.69
N GLU A 34 8.32 -4.48 6.75
CA GLU A 34 7.06 -3.73 6.85
C GLU A 34 6.92 -2.70 5.73
N LYS A 35 5.67 -2.38 5.43
CA LYS A 35 5.33 -1.35 4.46
C LYS A 35 5.39 0.08 5.08
N PRO A 36 5.67 1.12 4.27
CA PRO A 36 6.22 1.05 2.92
C PRO A 36 7.61 0.44 2.94
N LEU A 37 8.10 -0.03 1.79
CA LEU A 37 9.40 -0.70 1.71
C LEU A 37 10.54 0.11 2.35
N ALA A 38 10.52 1.44 2.16
CA ALA A 38 11.43 2.37 2.83
C ALA A 38 10.79 3.75 2.93
N ALA A 39 11.48 4.72 3.52
CA ALA A 39 11.02 6.11 3.64
C ALA A 39 11.13 6.91 2.33
N SER A 40 11.88 6.42 1.32
CA SER A 40 12.06 7.07 0.02
C SER A 40 12.23 6.05 -1.11
N TYR A 41 11.99 6.48 -2.34
CA TYR A 41 12.25 5.67 -3.54
C TYR A 41 13.74 5.29 -3.68
N ASP A 42 14.66 6.22 -3.37
CA ASP A 42 16.09 5.96 -3.46
C ASP A 42 16.54 4.83 -2.51
N ASP A 43 15.97 4.77 -1.31
CA ASP A 43 16.22 3.69 -0.37
C ASP A 43 15.65 2.35 -0.87
N CYS A 44 14.48 2.36 -1.51
CA CYS A 44 13.93 1.18 -2.17
C CYS A 44 14.86 0.66 -3.29
N ALA A 45 15.39 1.57 -4.12
CA ALA A 45 16.33 1.22 -5.17
C ALA A 45 17.65 0.62 -4.61
N ARG A 46 18.12 1.11 -3.45
CA ARG A 46 19.26 0.53 -2.73
C ARG A 46 18.98 -0.88 -2.24
N ILE A 47 17.81 -1.13 -1.64
CA ILE A 47 17.38 -2.48 -1.21
C ILE A 47 17.38 -3.43 -2.39
N ASN A 48 16.76 -3.04 -3.51
CA ASN A 48 16.68 -3.88 -4.71
C ASN A 48 18.07 -4.22 -5.27
N ARG A 49 18.97 -3.25 -5.35
CA ARG A 49 20.35 -3.47 -5.81
C ARG A 49 21.07 -4.50 -4.94
N VAL A 50 20.91 -4.42 -3.61
CA VAL A 50 21.57 -5.38 -2.71
C VAL A 50 20.92 -6.74 -2.81
N SER A 51 19.58 -6.83 -2.92
CA SER A 51 18.89 -8.10 -3.16
C SER A 51 19.38 -8.79 -4.43
N GLU A 52 19.56 -8.04 -5.52
CA GLU A 52 20.11 -8.54 -6.78
C GLU A 52 21.57 -8.99 -6.65
N GLN A 53 22.41 -8.17 -6.02
CA GLN A 53 23.84 -8.46 -5.85
C GLN A 53 24.12 -9.69 -4.98
N THR A 54 23.31 -9.88 -3.94
CA THR A 54 23.48 -10.99 -2.99
C THR A 54 22.70 -12.25 -3.39
N GLY A 55 21.72 -12.11 -4.30
CA GLY A 55 20.76 -13.18 -4.62
C GLY A 55 19.80 -13.49 -3.47
N VAL A 56 19.78 -12.68 -2.41
CA VAL A 56 18.95 -12.88 -1.22
C VAL A 56 17.60 -12.18 -1.41
N PRO A 57 16.45 -12.90 -1.30
CA PRO A 57 15.14 -12.30 -1.53
C PRO A 57 14.73 -11.34 -0.42
N CYS A 58 14.07 -10.26 -0.84
CA CYS A 58 13.44 -9.29 0.04
C CYS A 58 11.95 -9.18 -0.29
N TYR A 59 11.09 -9.46 0.69
CA TYR A 59 9.63 -9.39 0.60
C TYR A 59 9.11 -8.20 1.38
N VAL A 60 7.92 -7.68 1.00
CA VAL A 60 7.30 -6.50 1.62
C VAL A 60 5.91 -6.83 2.13
N ALA A 61 5.54 -6.30 3.28
CA ALA A 61 4.30 -6.60 3.99
C ALA A 61 3.04 -5.94 3.37
N TYR A 62 2.89 -5.99 2.05
CA TYR A 62 1.67 -5.61 1.36
C TYR A 62 0.61 -6.73 1.44
N TYR A 63 0.26 -7.12 2.67
CA TYR A 63 -0.57 -8.28 3.01
C TYR A 63 -1.97 -8.22 2.41
N ARG A 64 -2.47 -7.02 2.10
CA ARG A 64 -3.80 -6.85 1.49
C ARG A 64 -3.93 -7.59 0.16
N ARG A 65 -2.87 -7.70 -0.63
CA ARG A 65 -2.90 -8.49 -1.88
C ARG A 65 -3.42 -9.91 -1.68
N TYR A 66 -3.18 -10.52 -0.51
CA TYR A 66 -3.52 -11.91 -0.21
C TYR A 66 -4.78 -12.08 0.65
N LEU A 67 -5.41 -10.99 1.08
CA LEU A 67 -6.66 -11.08 1.84
C LEU A 67 -7.82 -11.53 0.93
N PRO A 68 -8.69 -12.45 1.39
CA PRO A 68 -9.87 -12.91 0.66
C PRO A 68 -10.71 -11.77 0.09
N TYR A 69 -10.85 -10.67 0.83
CA TYR A 69 -11.57 -9.48 0.39
C TYR A 69 -10.98 -8.90 -0.91
N PHE A 70 -9.67 -8.70 -0.99
CA PHE A 70 -9.03 -8.13 -2.17
C PHE A 70 -8.83 -9.16 -3.29
N GLN A 71 -8.74 -10.44 -2.96
CA GLN A 71 -8.81 -11.50 -3.96
C GLN A 71 -10.18 -11.51 -4.66
N LYS A 72 -11.27 -11.25 -3.90
CA LYS A 72 -12.61 -11.09 -4.49
C LYS A 72 -12.70 -9.83 -5.36
N VAL A 73 -12.12 -8.71 -4.95
CA VAL A 73 -12.01 -7.51 -5.81
C VAL A 73 -11.30 -7.85 -7.12
N LYS A 74 -10.16 -8.55 -7.06
CA LYS A 74 -9.39 -8.98 -8.24
C LYS A 74 -10.20 -9.90 -9.16
N GLU A 75 -10.94 -10.85 -8.59
CA GLU A 75 -11.85 -11.71 -9.32
C GLU A 75 -12.91 -10.91 -10.10
N LEU A 76 -13.56 -9.94 -9.42
CA LEU A 76 -14.61 -9.09 -10.02
C LEU A 76 -14.05 -8.20 -11.14
N VAL A 77 -12.87 -7.61 -10.95
CA VAL A 77 -12.19 -6.82 -12.00
C VAL A 77 -11.89 -7.68 -13.22
N ASN A 78 -11.43 -8.92 -13.00
CA ASN A 78 -11.05 -9.84 -14.08
C ASN A 78 -12.24 -10.62 -14.68
N SER A 79 -13.45 -10.52 -14.11
CA SER A 79 -14.63 -11.23 -14.62
C SER A 79 -15.08 -10.76 -16.02
N GLY A 80 -14.67 -9.56 -16.42
CA GLY A 80 -15.14 -8.90 -17.64
C GLY A 80 -16.48 -8.21 -17.50
N GLU A 81 -17.16 -8.32 -16.35
CA GLU A 81 -18.49 -7.74 -16.14
C GLU A 81 -18.49 -6.20 -16.20
N LEU A 82 -17.38 -5.56 -15.79
CA LEU A 82 -17.20 -4.10 -15.89
C LEU A 82 -16.92 -3.63 -17.33
N GLY A 83 -16.60 -4.54 -18.26
CA GLY A 83 -16.07 -4.20 -19.57
C GLY A 83 -14.66 -3.62 -19.49
N LYS A 84 -14.27 -2.79 -20.45
CA LYS A 84 -12.98 -2.09 -20.42
C LYS A 84 -12.98 -1.10 -19.25
N ILE A 85 -11.95 -1.17 -18.40
CA ILE A 85 -11.76 -0.20 -17.32
C ILE A 85 -11.28 1.13 -17.93
N VAL A 86 -11.91 2.22 -17.54
CA VAL A 86 -11.68 3.54 -18.13
C VAL A 86 -11.20 4.60 -17.14
N ASN A 87 -11.41 4.39 -15.84
CA ASN A 87 -10.95 5.29 -14.79
C ASN A 87 -10.86 4.60 -13.44
N VAL A 88 -9.97 5.08 -12.56
CA VAL A 88 -9.86 4.67 -11.16
C VAL A 88 -9.80 5.90 -10.27
N GLN A 89 -10.54 5.87 -9.17
CA GLN A 89 -10.55 6.95 -8.18
C GLN A 89 -10.30 6.41 -6.78
N VAL A 90 -9.45 7.11 -6.03
CA VAL A 90 -9.16 6.85 -4.61
C VAL A 90 -9.66 8.02 -3.78
N ARG A 91 -10.41 7.74 -2.73
CA ARG A 91 -10.76 8.74 -1.74
C ARG A 91 -10.58 8.19 -0.33
N LEU A 92 -9.71 8.84 0.43
CA LEU A 92 -9.51 8.57 1.84
C LEU A 92 -9.59 9.89 2.61
N SER A 93 -10.59 10.00 3.47
CA SER A 93 -10.74 11.15 4.35
C SER A 93 -10.96 10.66 5.77
N ASN A 94 -10.16 11.13 6.69
CA ASN A 94 -10.26 10.84 8.11
C ASN A 94 -10.24 12.14 8.92
N PRO A 95 -10.93 12.19 10.06
CA PRO A 95 -10.74 13.27 11.03
C PRO A 95 -9.35 13.14 11.70
N PRO A 96 -8.84 14.23 12.30
CA PRO A 96 -7.64 14.18 13.12
C PRO A 96 -7.76 13.15 14.24
N ARG A 97 -6.70 12.46 14.55
CA ARG A 97 -6.65 11.57 15.71
C ARG A 97 -6.54 12.40 16.98
N LYS A 98 -7.08 11.89 18.10
CA LYS A 98 -7.11 12.64 19.36
C LYS A 98 -5.72 13.14 19.80
N PHE A 99 -4.68 12.31 19.66
CA PHE A 99 -3.32 12.64 20.06
C PHE A 99 -2.58 13.55 19.07
N ASP A 100 -3.08 13.78 17.85
CA ASP A 100 -2.44 14.71 16.90
C ASP A 100 -2.52 16.15 17.38
N ALA A 101 -3.56 16.49 18.15
CA ALA A 101 -3.79 17.83 18.70
C ALA A 101 -3.24 18.03 20.12
N GLU A 102 -2.70 17.00 20.78
CA GLU A 102 -2.19 17.06 22.14
C GLU A 102 -0.81 17.73 22.17
N LYS A 103 -0.76 18.98 22.67
CA LYS A 103 0.49 19.71 22.85
C LYS A 103 1.26 19.18 24.06
N GLY A 104 2.57 18.94 23.88
CA GLY A 104 3.47 18.57 24.98
C GLY A 104 3.66 17.06 25.20
N THR A 105 3.05 16.22 24.38
CA THR A 105 3.33 14.79 24.30
C THR A 105 4.29 14.49 23.15
N GLU A 106 5.06 13.40 23.24
CA GLU A 106 5.87 12.92 22.14
C GLU A 106 4.96 12.51 20.97
N GLN A 107 5.11 13.17 19.83
CA GLN A 107 4.30 12.86 18.65
C GLN A 107 4.63 11.47 18.11
N PRO A 108 3.62 10.69 17.69
CA PRO A 108 3.84 9.40 17.05
C PRO A 108 4.80 9.51 15.86
N TRP A 109 5.69 8.55 15.71
CA TRP A 109 6.66 8.54 14.61
C TRP A 109 6.01 8.63 13.22
N ARG A 110 4.74 8.21 13.09
CA ARG A 110 3.99 8.23 11.83
C ARG A 110 3.76 9.63 11.27
N ILE A 111 3.70 10.65 12.11
CA ILE A 111 3.50 12.05 11.69
C ILE A 111 4.81 12.87 11.72
N GLN A 112 5.94 12.20 11.91
CA GLN A 112 7.27 12.77 11.82
C GLN A 112 7.90 12.44 10.47
N PRO A 113 8.00 13.37 9.48
CA PRO A 113 8.43 13.07 8.11
C PRO A 113 9.80 12.39 8.03
N LYS A 114 10.74 12.79 8.88
CA LYS A 114 12.09 12.21 8.95
C LYS A 114 12.11 10.73 9.33
N ILE A 115 11.05 10.23 9.95
CA ILE A 115 10.93 8.84 10.43
C ILE A 115 9.99 8.04 9.53
N SER A 116 8.84 8.61 9.18
CA SER A 116 7.80 7.94 8.40
C SER A 116 7.98 8.06 6.88
N GLY A 117 8.67 9.10 6.42
CA GLY A 117 8.76 9.49 5.01
C GLY A 117 7.82 10.65 4.65
N GLY A 118 6.64 10.79 5.25
CA GLY A 118 5.67 11.83 4.89
C GLY A 118 4.29 11.69 5.56
N GLY A 119 4.23 11.43 6.85
CA GLY A 119 2.99 11.45 7.63
C GLY A 119 2.01 10.30 7.33
N TYR A 120 0.72 10.55 7.58
CA TYR A 120 -0.34 9.55 7.37
C TYR A 120 -0.53 9.17 5.90
N PHE A 121 -0.19 10.04 4.96
CA PHE A 121 -0.18 9.68 3.54
C PHE A 121 0.76 8.50 3.28
N TYR A 122 2.00 8.57 3.78
CA TYR A 122 2.99 7.49 3.65
C TYR A 122 2.65 6.21 4.46
N ASP A 123 1.79 6.34 5.47
CA ASP A 123 1.29 5.16 6.20
C ASP A 123 0.12 4.47 5.48
N MET A 124 -0.79 5.23 4.85
CA MET A 124 -2.06 4.69 4.35
C MET A 124 -2.13 4.56 2.83
N ALA A 125 -1.71 5.56 2.07
CA ALA A 125 -1.76 5.53 0.60
C ALA A 125 -0.99 4.34 -0.03
N PRO A 126 0.14 3.87 0.52
CA PRO A 126 0.84 2.71 -0.02
C PRO A 126 -0.02 1.47 -0.18
N HIS A 127 -0.96 1.23 0.72
CA HIS A 127 -1.88 0.10 0.61
C HIS A 127 -2.84 0.21 -0.56
N GLN A 128 -3.28 1.43 -0.88
CA GLN A 128 -4.20 1.70 -1.98
C GLN A 128 -3.46 1.64 -3.32
N LEU A 129 -2.30 2.33 -3.40
CA LEU A 129 -1.46 2.35 -4.59
C LEU A 129 -0.92 0.95 -4.94
N ASP A 130 -0.52 0.17 -3.93
CA ASP A 130 -0.07 -1.20 -4.12
C ASP A 130 -1.15 -2.11 -4.71
N LEU A 131 -2.38 -2.04 -4.16
CA LEU A 131 -3.53 -2.79 -4.68
C LEU A 131 -3.86 -2.40 -6.12
N LEU A 132 -3.82 -1.11 -6.44
CA LEU A 132 -4.10 -0.63 -7.78
C LEU A 132 -3.03 -1.09 -8.78
N GLN A 133 -1.75 -1.09 -8.40
CA GLN A 133 -0.68 -1.61 -9.24
C GLN A 133 -0.74 -3.13 -9.40
N GLU A 134 -1.18 -3.87 -8.38
CA GLU A 134 -1.46 -5.31 -8.50
C GLU A 134 -2.61 -5.61 -9.48
N LEU A 135 -3.60 -4.72 -9.60
CA LEU A 135 -4.76 -4.88 -10.48
C LEU A 135 -4.50 -4.43 -11.92
N PHE A 136 -3.75 -3.34 -12.12
CA PHE A 136 -3.70 -2.62 -13.40
C PHE A 136 -2.30 -2.45 -13.98
N GLY A 137 -1.26 -2.94 -13.29
CA GLY A 137 0.14 -2.74 -13.69
C GLY A 137 0.76 -1.50 -13.05
N VAL A 138 2.00 -1.20 -13.41
CA VAL A 138 2.80 -0.14 -12.80
C VAL A 138 2.25 1.24 -13.16
N ILE A 139 2.21 2.15 -12.19
CA ILE A 139 1.97 3.57 -12.42
C ILE A 139 3.28 4.18 -12.96
N VAL A 140 3.23 4.73 -14.18
CA VAL A 140 4.39 5.25 -14.90
C VAL A 140 4.44 6.77 -14.99
N ASP A 141 3.35 7.44 -14.60
CA ASP A 141 3.24 8.90 -14.58
C ASP A 141 2.38 9.31 -13.39
N ALA A 142 2.85 10.26 -12.59
CA ALA A 142 2.14 10.73 -11.41
C ALA A 142 2.57 12.17 -11.10
N ASP A 143 1.59 12.98 -10.67
CA ASP A 143 1.79 14.35 -10.20
C ASP A 143 0.74 14.69 -9.15
N GLY A 144 1.12 15.52 -8.16
CA GLY A 144 0.23 15.83 -7.07
C GLY A 144 0.53 17.14 -6.37
N ILE A 145 -0.43 17.55 -5.55
CA ILE A 145 -0.33 18.70 -4.65
C ILE A 145 -0.51 18.19 -3.23
N CYS A 146 0.43 18.51 -2.36
CA CYS A 146 0.35 18.24 -0.94
C CYS A 146 0.40 19.53 -0.12
N SER A 147 -0.24 19.53 1.03
CA SER A 147 -0.31 20.69 1.94
C SER A 147 -0.52 20.24 3.37
N ASN A 148 -0.04 21.04 4.30
CA ASN A 148 -0.37 20.93 5.71
C ASN A 148 -1.46 21.98 6.05
N MET A 149 -2.73 21.56 5.99
CA MET A 149 -3.89 22.43 6.17
C MET A 149 -4.34 22.54 7.61
N GLY A 150 -4.13 21.50 8.41
CA GLY A 150 -4.53 21.45 9.81
C GLY A 150 -3.51 22.04 10.77
N GLY A 151 -2.23 22.06 10.40
CA GLY A 151 -1.15 22.57 11.23
C GLY A 151 -0.96 21.82 12.56
N LEU A 152 -1.43 20.57 12.65
CA LEU A 152 -1.39 19.76 13.87
C LEU A 152 -0.03 19.08 14.08
N TYR A 153 0.69 18.83 13.00
CA TYR A 153 2.00 18.16 12.97
C TYR A 153 2.82 18.66 11.77
N GLU A 154 4.07 18.21 11.63
CA GLU A 154 4.99 18.69 10.58
C GLU A 154 4.64 18.16 9.18
N ALA A 155 4.16 16.92 9.09
CA ALA A 155 3.87 16.27 7.79
C ALA A 155 2.66 16.90 7.09
N GLU A 156 2.59 16.69 5.78
CA GLU A 156 1.41 17.01 4.98
C GLU A 156 0.22 16.16 5.42
N ASP A 157 -0.95 16.78 5.47
CA ASP A 157 -2.20 16.19 5.91
C ASP A 157 -3.30 16.15 4.84
N SER A 158 -3.03 16.78 3.71
CA SER A 158 -3.94 16.87 2.55
C SER A 158 -3.17 16.68 1.26
N VAL A 159 -3.51 15.65 0.49
CA VAL A 159 -2.86 15.31 -0.78
C VAL A 159 -3.92 15.07 -1.84
N SER A 160 -3.70 15.63 -3.05
CA SER A 160 -4.48 15.35 -4.25
C SER A 160 -3.55 15.03 -5.39
N ALA A 161 -3.79 13.92 -6.09
CA ALA A 161 -2.90 13.45 -7.15
C ALA A 161 -3.68 12.90 -8.35
N CYS A 162 -3.02 12.93 -9.50
CA CYS A 162 -3.42 12.17 -10.69
C CYS A 162 -2.26 11.27 -11.12
N PHE A 163 -2.60 10.14 -11.74
CA PHE A 163 -1.61 9.16 -12.18
C PHE A 163 -2.09 8.38 -13.39
N ARG A 164 -1.14 7.74 -14.08
CA ARG A 164 -1.42 6.90 -15.25
C ARG A 164 -0.64 5.61 -15.17
N PHE A 165 -1.35 4.51 -15.39
CA PHE A 165 -0.76 3.17 -15.49
C PHE A 165 -0.07 2.95 -16.84
N GLU A 166 0.84 1.98 -16.92
CA GLU A 166 1.57 1.63 -18.14
C GLU A 166 0.66 1.25 -19.32
N ASN A 167 -0.54 0.71 -19.05
CA ASN A 167 -1.55 0.40 -20.05
C ASN A 167 -2.36 1.62 -20.53
N GLY A 168 -2.03 2.84 -20.04
CA GLY A 168 -2.68 4.10 -20.38
C GLY A 168 -3.91 4.44 -19.53
N LEU A 169 -4.34 3.58 -18.60
CA LEU A 169 -5.47 3.83 -17.70
C LEU A 169 -5.18 5.03 -16.80
N PRO A 170 -6.03 6.09 -16.78
CA PRO A 170 -5.90 7.20 -15.86
C PRO A 170 -6.50 6.88 -14.49
N GLY A 171 -5.91 7.48 -13.46
CA GLY A 171 -6.45 7.44 -12.11
C GLY A 171 -6.24 8.76 -11.37
N SER A 172 -6.98 8.94 -10.28
CA SER A 172 -6.82 10.08 -9.38
C SER A 172 -7.01 9.66 -7.93
N GLY A 173 -6.46 10.44 -7.00
CA GLY A 173 -6.60 10.19 -5.58
C GLY A 173 -6.67 11.47 -4.75
N SER A 174 -7.41 11.41 -3.65
CA SER A 174 -7.48 12.45 -2.65
C SER A 174 -7.40 11.84 -1.26
N TRP A 175 -6.47 12.33 -0.46
CA TRP A 175 -6.21 11.91 0.91
C TRP A 175 -6.26 13.12 1.84
N CYS A 176 -7.09 13.07 2.88
CA CYS A 176 -7.23 14.12 3.88
C CYS A 176 -7.28 13.51 5.27
N PHE A 177 -6.42 14.00 6.18
CA PHE A 177 -6.30 13.47 7.56
C PHE A 177 -6.72 14.47 8.63
N VAL A 178 -7.33 15.58 8.20
CA VAL A 178 -7.80 16.67 9.07
C VAL A 178 -9.23 17.10 8.73
N GLY A 179 -9.97 16.24 8.02
CA GLY A 179 -11.35 16.49 7.63
C GLY A 179 -12.31 16.44 8.82
N HIS A 180 -13.51 17.01 8.66
CA HIS A 180 -14.60 16.81 9.61
C HIS A 180 -15.09 15.36 9.57
N GLU A 181 -15.61 14.84 10.69
CA GLU A 181 -16.13 13.46 10.80
C GLU A 181 -17.17 13.12 9.72
N SER A 182 -18.00 14.09 9.31
CA SER A 182 -18.99 13.89 8.24
C SER A 182 -18.37 13.67 6.85
N ALA A 183 -17.10 13.97 6.68
CA ALA A 183 -16.36 13.73 5.43
C ALA A 183 -15.58 12.42 5.45
N LYS A 184 -15.67 11.63 6.54
CA LYS A 184 -14.96 10.36 6.67
C LYS A 184 -15.34 9.41 5.56
N GLU A 185 -14.36 8.98 4.80
CA GLU A 185 -14.53 8.08 3.66
C GLU A 185 -13.29 7.23 3.45
N ASP A 186 -13.48 5.97 3.11
CA ASP A 186 -12.48 5.04 2.63
C ASP A 186 -13.08 4.34 1.41
N ARG A 187 -12.68 4.78 0.21
CA ARG A 187 -13.25 4.28 -1.04
C ARG A 187 -12.21 4.25 -2.17
N ILE A 188 -12.19 3.13 -2.87
CA ILE A 188 -11.69 3.03 -4.23
C ILE A 188 -12.88 2.75 -5.14
N GLU A 189 -12.96 3.46 -6.24
CA GLU A 189 -13.93 3.24 -7.29
C GLU A 189 -13.23 2.93 -8.60
N ILE A 190 -13.60 1.83 -9.22
CA ILE A 190 -13.14 1.38 -10.52
C ILE A 190 -14.30 1.53 -11.48
N VAL A 191 -14.10 2.34 -12.53
CA VAL A 191 -15.12 2.64 -13.53
C VAL A 191 -14.80 1.90 -14.82
N GLY A 192 -15.72 1.08 -15.27
CA GLY A 192 -15.67 0.39 -16.54
C GLY A 192 -16.79 0.85 -17.49
N GLU A 193 -16.72 0.46 -18.77
CA GLU A 193 -17.73 0.80 -19.79
C GLU A 193 -19.12 0.20 -19.49
N ASN A 194 -19.16 -0.88 -18.70
CA ASN A 194 -20.39 -1.61 -18.40
C ASN A 194 -20.84 -1.51 -16.94
N GLY A 195 -20.06 -0.83 -16.09
CA GLY A 195 -20.40 -0.74 -14.67
C GLY A 195 -19.31 -0.14 -13.81
N THR A 196 -19.55 -0.13 -12.50
CA THR A 196 -18.62 0.38 -11.49
C THR A 196 -18.46 -0.63 -10.36
N LEU A 197 -17.24 -0.71 -9.82
CA LEU A 197 -16.90 -1.48 -8.64
C LEU A 197 -16.37 -0.53 -7.57
N SER A 198 -16.98 -0.54 -6.38
CA SER A 198 -16.56 0.30 -5.26
C SER A 198 -16.28 -0.54 -4.02
N PHE A 199 -15.17 -0.27 -3.34
CA PHE A 199 -14.75 -0.99 -2.14
C PHE A 199 -13.90 -0.11 -1.21
N SER A 200 -13.76 -0.54 0.05
CA SER A 200 -12.91 0.12 1.04
C SER A 200 -11.61 -0.68 1.26
N VAL A 201 -10.54 0.01 1.64
CA VAL A 201 -9.23 -0.63 1.89
C VAL A 201 -9.00 -0.93 3.37
N PHE A 202 -9.53 -0.08 4.25
CA PHE A 202 -9.32 -0.16 5.70
C PHE A 202 -10.56 -0.61 6.46
N ASP A 203 -11.74 -0.18 6.01
CA ASP A 203 -13.01 -0.44 6.70
C ASP A 203 -13.61 -1.82 6.36
N TYR A 204 -13.16 -2.46 5.27
CA TYR A 204 -13.70 -3.73 4.74
C TYR A 204 -15.22 -3.71 4.59
N LYS A 205 -15.78 -2.55 4.18
CA LYS A 205 -17.21 -2.45 3.84
C LYS A 205 -17.55 -3.42 2.72
N PRO A 206 -18.79 -3.89 2.62
CA PRO A 206 -19.22 -4.72 1.51
C PRO A 206 -18.83 -4.11 0.17
N ILE A 207 -18.31 -4.94 -0.73
CA ILE A 207 -17.96 -4.54 -2.09
C ILE A 207 -19.27 -4.26 -2.85
N SER A 208 -19.38 -3.09 -3.49
CA SER A 208 -20.52 -2.73 -4.33
C SER A 208 -20.15 -2.88 -5.80
N LEU A 209 -20.93 -3.66 -6.53
CA LEU A 209 -20.83 -3.83 -7.98
C LEU A 209 -22.14 -3.39 -8.61
N ILE A 210 -22.06 -2.41 -9.51
CA ILE A 210 -23.16 -1.95 -10.34
C ILE A 210 -22.78 -2.23 -11.79
N SER A 211 -23.56 -3.05 -12.49
CA SER A 211 -23.30 -3.42 -13.88
C SER A 211 -24.59 -3.46 -14.70
N ARG A 212 -24.48 -3.80 -15.97
CA ARG A 212 -25.65 -4.03 -16.81
C ARG A 212 -26.53 -5.18 -16.33
N MET A 213 -26.00 -6.05 -15.47
CA MET A 213 -26.73 -7.18 -14.89
C MET A 213 -27.50 -6.80 -13.62
N GLY A 214 -27.32 -5.59 -13.13
CA GLY A 214 -27.95 -5.06 -11.91
C GLY A 214 -26.94 -4.62 -10.85
N GLU A 215 -27.42 -4.47 -9.63
CA GLU A 215 -26.63 -4.09 -8.46
C GLU A 215 -26.42 -5.28 -7.54
N SER A 216 -25.22 -5.43 -7.03
CA SER A 216 -24.90 -6.45 -6.04
C SER A 216 -23.99 -5.89 -4.94
N THR A 217 -24.15 -6.43 -3.74
CA THR A 217 -23.34 -6.11 -2.57
C THR A 217 -22.74 -7.39 -2.01
N ILE A 218 -21.42 -7.44 -1.93
CA ILE A 218 -20.69 -8.66 -1.61
C ILE A 218 -19.90 -8.47 -0.33
N SER A 219 -20.23 -9.24 0.70
CA SER A 219 -19.48 -9.28 1.97
C SER A 219 -18.46 -10.40 1.94
N VAL A 220 -17.23 -10.10 2.33
CA VAL A 220 -16.13 -11.08 2.41
C VAL A 220 -15.49 -11.00 3.79
N VAL A 221 -15.31 -12.15 4.43
CA VAL A 221 -14.67 -12.26 5.74
C VAL A 221 -13.18 -12.47 5.56
N ASN A 222 -12.37 -11.63 6.19
CA ASN A 222 -10.93 -11.80 6.26
C ASN A 222 -10.54 -12.67 7.47
N PRO A 223 -9.37 -13.33 7.45
CA PRO A 223 -8.87 -14.07 8.61
C PRO A 223 -8.63 -13.13 9.79
N ALA A 224 -8.66 -13.69 11.01
CA ALA A 224 -8.40 -12.94 12.25
C ALA A 224 -7.00 -12.30 12.24
N TYR A 225 -6.01 -13.00 11.69
CA TYR A 225 -4.64 -12.49 11.51
C TYR A 225 -4.43 -12.08 10.05
N VAL A 226 -4.63 -10.80 9.78
CA VAL A 226 -4.63 -10.26 8.40
C VAL A 226 -3.32 -10.45 7.63
N GLN A 227 -2.19 -10.60 8.31
CA GLN A 227 -0.91 -10.88 7.65
C GLN A 227 -0.69 -12.37 7.34
N GLU A 228 -1.45 -13.27 7.95
CA GLU A 228 -1.24 -14.73 7.83
C GLU A 228 -1.17 -15.23 6.38
N PRO A 229 -2.06 -14.84 5.45
CA PRO A 229 -2.00 -15.35 4.08
C PRO A 229 -0.71 -14.94 3.35
N LEU A 230 -0.22 -13.72 3.55
CA LEU A 230 1.04 -13.28 2.95
C LEU A 230 2.24 -13.95 3.60
N VAL A 231 2.28 -14.03 4.93
CA VAL A 231 3.37 -14.70 5.66
C VAL A 231 3.48 -16.16 5.21
N LYS A 232 2.36 -16.86 5.07
CA LYS A 232 2.33 -18.22 4.51
C LYS A 232 2.94 -18.27 3.12
N CYS A 233 2.55 -17.36 2.23
CA CYS A 233 3.09 -17.28 0.88
C CYS A 233 4.62 -17.03 0.86
N VAL A 234 5.11 -16.14 1.72
CA VAL A 234 6.56 -15.88 1.88
C VAL A 234 7.30 -17.13 2.34
N VAL A 235 6.77 -17.82 3.36
CA VAL A 235 7.37 -19.06 3.87
C VAL A 235 7.39 -20.16 2.80
N GLU A 236 6.30 -20.34 2.07
CA GLU A 236 6.23 -21.30 0.95
C GLU A 236 7.23 -20.97 -0.16
N SER A 237 7.40 -19.67 -0.47
CA SER A 237 8.39 -19.20 -1.44
C SER A 237 9.82 -19.49 -0.98
N LEU A 238 10.14 -19.22 0.29
CA LEU A 238 11.46 -19.53 0.88
C LEU A 238 11.76 -21.03 0.93
N GLN A 239 10.72 -21.87 1.01
CA GLN A 239 10.84 -23.33 0.96
C GLN A 239 10.85 -23.91 -0.47
N GLY A 240 10.80 -23.06 -1.50
CA GLY A 240 10.74 -23.49 -2.89
C GLY A 240 9.40 -24.14 -3.31
N LYS A 241 8.33 -23.93 -2.53
CA LYS A 241 7.00 -24.52 -2.75
C LYS A 241 6.04 -23.62 -3.54
N GLY A 242 6.45 -22.39 -3.82
CA GLY A 242 5.64 -21.40 -4.52
C GLY A 242 6.42 -20.13 -4.84
N VAL A 243 5.72 -19.13 -5.39
CA VAL A 243 6.29 -17.81 -5.69
C VAL A 243 5.45 -16.75 -4.98
N CYS A 244 6.10 -15.87 -4.24
CA CYS A 244 5.46 -14.71 -3.62
C CYS A 244 5.68 -13.47 -4.48
N SER A 245 4.60 -12.80 -4.89
CA SER A 245 4.65 -11.58 -5.73
C SER A 245 4.98 -10.31 -4.94
N CYS A 246 4.84 -10.30 -3.61
CA CYS A 246 5.15 -9.15 -2.74
C CYS A 246 6.66 -9.00 -2.51
N THR A 247 7.44 -8.82 -3.58
CA THR A 247 8.89 -8.59 -3.50
C THR A 247 9.22 -7.11 -3.35
N SER A 248 10.46 -6.79 -2.95
CA SER A 248 10.95 -5.41 -2.92
C SER A 248 10.87 -4.74 -4.30
N VAL A 249 11.10 -5.49 -5.38
CA VAL A 249 10.97 -4.99 -6.76
C VAL A 249 9.54 -4.59 -7.07
N SER A 250 8.55 -5.44 -6.73
CA SER A 250 7.14 -5.13 -6.99
C SER A 250 6.60 -4.01 -6.10
N ALA A 251 7.21 -3.76 -4.95
CA ALA A 251 6.82 -2.72 -4.00
C ALA A 251 7.40 -1.34 -4.33
N THR A 252 8.58 -1.30 -4.95
CA THR A 252 9.31 -0.04 -5.23
C THR A 252 8.52 1.01 -6.01
N PRO A 253 7.72 0.67 -7.04
CA PRO A 253 6.92 1.66 -7.76
C PRO A 253 5.92 2.43 -6.89
N VAL A 254 5.48 1.85 -5.78
CA VAL A 254 4.60 2.55 -4.82
C VAL A 254 5.32 3.76 -4.21
N ASN A 255 6.57 3.57 -3.77
CA ASN A 255 7.36 4.66 -3.21
C ASN A 255 7.67 5.74 -4.26
N TRP A 256 7.92 5.33 -5.51
CA TRP A 256 8.11 6.29 -6.60
C TRP A 256 6.90 7.20 -6.79
N VAL A 257 5.67 6.67 -6.74
CA VAL A 257 4.44 7.47 -6.83
C VAL A 257 4.29 8.42 -5.63
N MET A 258 4.63 7.95 -4.43
CA MET A 258 4.50 8.79 -3.22
C MET A 258 5.49 9.95 -3.15
N ASP A 259 6.65 9.81 -3.79
CA ASP A 259 7.71 10.82 -3.81
C ASP A 259 7.47 11.88 -4.91
N ARG A 260 6.43 11.72 -5.77
CA ARG A 260 6.02 12.66 -6.82
C ARG A 260 4.99 13.66 -6.33
#